data_b3d06b7a4302bf5461cc963a14d86c72
#
_entry.id   b3d06b7a4302bf5461cc963a14d86c72
#
_cell.length_a   1.000
_cell.length_b   1.000
_cell.length_c   1.000
_cell.angle_alpha   90.00
_cell.angle_beta   90.00
_cell.angle_gamma   90.00
#
_symmetry.space_group_name_H-M   'P 1'
#
loop_
_entity.id
_entity.type
_entity.pdbx_description
1 polymer ?
#
loop_
_entity_poly.entity_id
_entity_poly.type
_entity_poly.pdbx_seq_one_letter_code
_entity_poly.pdbx_strand_id
1 'polypeptide(L)'
;MAQLQLIKQSSGILIPATPETSDLLQSKIKLGAVLVADFKQVRNPAFHRRFFALLNLGFEYWEPTGGAISTNERKLVTGYAKFLASYGGNESALLDAAEHYLVQVASRRVTNGISLCKSFDAYRAWVTIQAGHYDAIKLPDGTLQKHPRSISFANMDEIEFQQLYKAALDVLWRWILSKAFRDQGEAENAAAQLMSFAG
;
A
#
# COMPACT_ATOMS: atom_id res chain seq x y z
N MET A 1 29.83 9.81 3.47
CA MET A 1 30.12 8.46 2.96
C MET A 1 30.07 8.53 1.43
N ALA A 2 31.05 7.95 0.74
CA ALA A 2 31.02 7.89 -0.72
C ALA A 2 30.12 6.73 -1.15
N GLN A 3 29.24 6.96 -2.11
CA GLN A 3 28.44 5.90 -2.73
C GLN A 3 29.18 5.40 -3.96
N LEU A 4 29.42 4.08 -4.02
CA LEU A 4 30.02 3.42 -5.16
C LEU A 4 28.94 2.67 -5.95
N GLN A 5 28.88 2.92 -7.25
CA GLN A 5 27.96 2.19 -8.13
C GLN A 5 28.71 1.03 -8.79
N LEU A 6 28.22 -0.19 -8.54
CA LEU A 6 28.82 -1.41 -9.03
C LEU A 6 27.82 -2.25 -9.83
N ILE A 7 28.30 -2.93 -10.86
CA ILE A 7 27.53 -3.87 -11.67
C ILE A 7 28.05 -5.27 -11.42
N LYS A 8 27.14 -6.21 -11.13
CA LYS A 8 27.48 -7.64 -11.02
C LYS A 8 27.52 -8.28 -12.40
N GLN A 9 28.65 -8.88 -12.74
CA GLN A 9 28.80 -9.69 -13.94
C GLN A 9 28.35 -11.15 -13.73
N SER A 10 28.20 -11.89 -14.83
CA SER A 10 27.85 -13.31 -14.83
C SER A 10 28.82 -14.20 -14.03
N SER A 11 30.08 -13.79 -13.95
CA SER A 11 31.14 -14.45 -13.14
C SER A 11 30.98 -14.24 -11.63
N GLY A 12 30.00 -13.40 -11.19
CA GLY A 12 29.86 -13.01 -9.79
C GLY A 12 30.74 -11.85 -9.34
N ILE A 13 31.61 -11.34 -10.21
CA ILE A 13 32.50 -10.20 -9.95
C ILE A 13 31.68 -8.90 -10.01
N LEU A 14 31.98 -7.99 -9.10
CA LEU A 14 31.46 -6.62 -9.11
C LEU A 14 32.48 -5.69 -9.81
N ILE A 15 32.01 -4.96 -10.81
CA ILE A 15 32.81 -3.98 -11.54
C ILE A 15 32.24 -2.57 -11.37
N PRO A 16 33.04 -1.50 -11.48
CA PRO A 16 32.56 -0.12 -11.47
C PRO A 16 31.51 0.11 -12.55
N ALA A 17 30.39 0.74 -12.18
CA ALA A 17 29.32 1.11 -13.10
C ALA A 17 29.59 2.47 -13.80
N THR A 18 30.41 3.33 -13.17
CA THR A 18 30.70 4.68 -13.65
C THR A 18 32.18 4.96 -13.60
N PRO A 19 32.70 5.88 -14.47
CA PRO A 19 34.12 6.30 -14.45
C PRO A 19 34.56 6.82 -13.08
N GLU A 20 33.71 7.60 -12.39
CA GLU A 20 34.02 8.16 -11.08
C GLU A 20 34.20 7.05 -10.03
N THR A 21 33.37 5.99 -10.10
CA THR A 21 33.53 4.82 -9.22
C THR A 21 34.84 4.09 -9.52
N SER A 22 35.21 3.96 -10.79
CA SER A 22 36.50 3.36 -11.21
C SER A 22 37.68 4.14 -10.66
N ASP A 23 37.71 5.47 -10.85
CA ASP A 23 38.78 6.36 -10.39
C ASP A 23 38.89 6.32 -8.85
N LEU A 24 37.78 6.26 -8.14
CA LEU A 24 37.75 6.17 -6.67
C LEU A 24 38.36 4.85 -6.19
N LEU A 25 38.00 3.74 -6.81
CA LEU A 25 38.56 2.42 -6.50
C LEU A 25 40.05 2.34 -6.77
N GLN A 26 40.53 2.93 -7.90
CA GLN A 26 41.93 2.91 -8.27
C GLN A 26 42.79 3.87 -7.43
N SER A 27 42.28 5.07 -7.13
CA SER A 27 43.05 6.11 -6.46
C SER A 27 43.07 6.03 -4.94
N LYS A 28 41.96 5.58 -4.32
CA LYS A 28 41.79 5.62 -2.86
C LYS A 28 41.89 4.27 -2.17
N ILE A 29 41.82 3.16 -2.92
CA ILE A 29 41.84 1.82 -2.34
C ILE A 29 43.11 1.12 -2.73
N LYS A 30 43.91 0.67 -1.75
CA LYS A 30 45.17 -0.04 -1.98
C LYS A 30 44.88 -1.43 -2.56
N LEU A 31 45.74 -1.87 -3.46
CA LEU A 31 45.72 -3.22 -4.00
C LEU A 31 45.79 -4.26 -2.87
N GLY A 32 44.90 -5.26 -2.87
CA GLY A 32 44.80 -6.29 -1.82
C GLY A 32 44.04 -5.88 -0.58
N ALA A 33 43.47 -4.66 -0.53
CA ALA A 33 42.63 -4.27 0.61
C ALA A 33 41.31 -5.03 0.61
N VAL A 34 40.89 -5.51 1.79
CA VAL A 34 39.56 -6.11 2.01
C VAL A 34 38.56 -5.00 2.34
N LEU A 35 37.48 -4.94 1.58
CA LEU A 35 36.43 -3.96 1.78
C LEU A 35 35.21 -4.66 2.37
N VAL A 36 34.59 -4.02 3.36
CA VAL A 36 33.26 -4.38 3.86
C VAL A 36 32.27 -3.32 3.39
N ALA A 37 31.24 -3.73 2.69
CA ALA A 37 30.24 -2.82 2.13
C ALA A 37 28.83 -3.40 2.24
N ASP A 38 27.85 -2.53 2.52
CA ASP A 38 26.45 -2.85 2.43
C ASP A 38 25.96 -2.50 1.01
N PHE A 39 25.45 -3.50 0.31
CA PHE A 39 24.94 -3.34 -1.04
C PHE A 39 23.43 -3.15 -1.04
N LYS A 40 22.98 -2.06 -1.66
CA LYS A 40 21.55 -1.85 -1.97
C LYS A 40 21.34 -1.97 -3.47
N GLN A 41 20.42 -2.84 -3.86
CA GLN A 41 20.02 -2.93 -5.26
C GLN A 41 19.18 -1.71 -5.64
N VAL A 42 19.61 -0.99 -6.69
CA VAL A 42 18.83 0.14 -7.22
C VAL A 42 17.53 -0.39 -7.80
N ARG A 43 16.42 0.19 -7.38
CA ARG A 43 15.09 -0.18 -7.83
C ARG A 43 14.93 0.08 -9.34
N ASN A 44 14.30 -0.87 -10.02
CA ASN A 44 13.98 -0.73 -11.44
C ASN A 44 12.87 0.33 -11.65
N PRO A 45 13.15 1.43 -12.39
CA PRO A 45 12.13 2.47 -12.64
C PRO A 45 10.90 1.94 -13.39
N ALA A 46 11.07 0.94 -14.28
CA ALA A 46 9.96 0.33 -14.99
C ALA A 46 9.04 -0.44 -14.04
N PHE A 47 9.61 -1.13 -13.04
CA PHE A 47 8.82 -1.82 -12.03
C PHE A 47 8.08 -0.84 -11.10
N HIS A 48 8.70 0.30 -10.79
CA HIS A 48 8.02 1.38 -10.06
C HIS A 48 6.81 1.93 -10.83
N ARG A 49 6.96 2.17 -12.14
CA ARG A 49 5.83 2.59 -12.99
C ARG A 49 4.71 1.55 -13.03
N ARG A 50 5.07 0.25 -13.11
CA ARG A 50 4.09 -0.85 -13.07
C ARG A 50 3.27 -0.87 -11.77
N PHE A 51 3.90 -0.59 -10.64
CA PHE A 51 3.20 -0.48 -9.36
C PHE A 51 2.18 0.65 -9.35
N PHE A 52 2.55 1.85 -9.84
CA PHE A 52 1.61 2.96 -9.93
C PHE A 52 0.50 2.73 -10.96
N ALA A 53 0.78 2.06 -12.07
CA ALA A 53 -0.26 1.66 -13.02
C ALA A 53 -1.28 0.71 -12.38
N LEU A 54 -0.83 -0.26 -11.58
CA LEU A 54 -1.70 -1.14 -10.81
C LEU A 54 -2.53 -0.37 -9.77
N LEU A 55 -1.93 0.59 -9.06
CA LEU A 55 -2.66 1.46 -8.13
C LEU A 55 -3.70 2.32 -8.85
N ASN A 56 -3.36 2.91 -10.01
CA ASN A 56 -4.29 3.70 -10.81
C ASN A 56 -5.44 2.84 -11.31
N LEU A 57 -5.18 1.64 -11.81
CA LEU A 57 -6.23 0.70 -12.22
C LEU A 57 -7.18 0.44 -11.04
N GLY A 58 -6.66 0.09 -9.87
CA GLY A 58 -7.49 -0.13 -8.69
C GLY A 58 -8.26 1.11 -8.26
N PHE A 59 -7.69 2.30 -8.42
CA PHE A 59 -8.34 3.57 -8.09
C PHE A 59 -9.52 3.87 -9.03
N GLU A 60 -9.37 3.56 -10.33
CA GLU A 60 -10.46 3.71 -11.31
C GLU A 60 -11.65 2.80 -10.99
N TYR A 61 -11.37 1.53 -10.69
CA TYR A 61 -12.40 0.54 -10.35
C TYR A 61 -12.92 0.65 -8.91
N TRP A 62 -12.22 1.41 -8.05
CA TRP A 62 -12.71 1.65 -6.70
C TRP A 62 -13.83 2.68 -6.73
N GLU A 63 -15.02 2.25 -6.36
CA GLU A 63 -16.10 3.16 -6.02
C GLU A 63 -16.17 3.31 -4.52
N PRO A 64 -16.19 4.53 -3.98
CA PRO A 64 -16.47 4.75 -2.56
C PRO A 64 -17.92 4.35 -2.30
N THR A 65 -18.15 3.04 -2.21
CA THR A 65 -19.45 2.48 -1.89
C THR A 65 -19.69 2.59 -0.40
N GLY A 66 -20.83 3.04 -0.07
CA GLY A 66 -21.28 3.10 1.29
C GLY A 66 -20.97 4.46 1.88
N GLY A 67 -21.97 5.14 2.00
CA GLY A 67 -22.14 6.37 2.67
C GLY A 67 -21.34 6.52 3.95
N ALA A 68 -21.72 7.45 4.72
CA ALA A 68 -21.21 7.93 5.96
C ALA A 68 -20.94 6.88 7.08
N ILE A 69 -21.05 5.58 6.81
CA ILE A 69 -20.80 4.48 7.76
C ILE A 69 -19.77 3.50 7.21
N SER A 70 -18.64 3.36 7.89
CA SER A 70 -17.62 2.38 7.55
C SER A 70 -18.03 0.95 7.94
N THR A 71 -17.40 -0.04 7.29
CA THR A 71 -17.59 -1.47 7.64
C THR A 71 -17.24 -1.76 9.10
N ASN A 72 -16.23 -1.06 9.65
CA ASN A 72 -15.82 -1.24 11.04
C ASN A 72 -16.83 -0.67 12.03
N GLU A 73 -17.41 0.48 11.74
CA GLU A 73 -18.49 1.06 12.55
C GLU A 73 -19.73 0.17 12.54
N ARG A 74 -20.10 -0.35 11.37
CA ARG A 74 -21.19 -1.31 11.25
C ARG A 74 -20.93 -2.57 12.09
N LYS A 75 -19.74 -3.17 11.99
CA LYS A 75 -19.34 -4.33 12.79
C LYS A 75 -19.37 -4.04 14.29
N LEU A 76 -18.91 -2.86 14.70
CA LEU A 76 -18.90 -2.45 16.11
C LEU A 76 -20.33 -2.36 16.65
N VAL A 77 -21.22 -1.64 15.95
CA VAL A 77 -22.60 -1.42 16.39
C VAL A 77 -23.40 -2.73 16.38
N THR A 78 -23.24 -3.54 15.32
CA THR A 78 -23.90 -4.87 15.24
C THR A 78 -23.37 -5.82 16.30
N GLY A 79 -22.04 -5.81 16.56
CA GLY A 79 -21.43 -6.60 17.62
C GLY A 79 -21.92 -6.20 19.00
N TYR A 80 -22.08 -4.91 19.24
CA TYR A 80 -22.65 -4.42 20.51
C TYR A 80 -24.11 -4.82 20.69
N ALA A 81 -24.92 -4.76 19.61
CA ALA A 81 -26.31 -5.23 19.66
C ALA A 81 -26.38 -6.73 20.01
N LYS A 82 -25.56 -7.57 19.41
CA LYS A 82 -25.45 -9.00 19.75
C LYS A 82 -25.00 -9.24 21.19
N PHE A 83 -24.04 -8.45 21.65
CA PHE A 83 -23.59 -8.51 23.04
C PHE A 83 -24.73 -8.19 24.01
N LEU A 84 -25.52 -7.14 23.76
CA LEU A 84 -26.69 -6.83 24.58
C LEU A 84 -27.73 -7.95 24.56
N ALA A 85 -27.97 -8.59 23.42
CA ALA A 85 -28.88 -9.71 23.29
C ALA A 85 -28.50 -10.90 24.20
N SER A 86 -27.19 -11.12 24.42
CA SER A 86 -26.70 -12.19 25.31
C SER A 86 -27.05 -11.98 26.77
N TYR A 87 -27.46 -10.78 27.19
CA TYR A 87 -27.97 -10.47 28.54
C TYR A 87 -29.48 -10.56 28.69
N GLY A 88 -30.18 -11.09 27.69
CA GLY A 88 -31.65 -11.34 27.80
C GLY A 88 -32.53 -10.44 26.94
N GLY A 89 -31.96 -9.81 25.90
CA GLY A 89 -32.70 -9.04 24.90
C GLY A 89 -33.22 -9.89 23.73
N ASN A 90 -34.22 -9.37 23.02
CA ASN A 90 -34.60 -9.92 21.71
C ASN A 90 -33.53 -9.53 20.65
N GLU A 91 -32.78 -10.52 20.18
CA GLU A 91 -31.67 -10.29 19.23
C GLU A 91 -32.14 -9.61 17.94
N SER A 92 -33.28 -10.04 17.37
CA SER A 92 -33.84 -9.43 16.17
C SER A 92 -34.16 -7.96 16.37
N ALA A 93 -34.87 -7.63 17.45
CA ALA A 93 -35.21 -6.23 17.76
C ALA A 93 -33.98 -5.34 18.00
N LEU A 94 -32.97 -5.88 18.67
CA LEU A 94 -31.72 -5.15 18.91
C LEU A 94 -30.90 -4.95 17.63
N LEU A 95 -30.90 -5.92 16.71
CA LEU A 95 -30.25 -5.79 15.41
C LEU A 95 -30.99 -4.79 14.51
N ASP A 96 -32.33 -4.80 14.52
CA ASP A 96 -33.15 -3.83 13.78
C ASP A 96 -32.91 -2.40 14.32
N ALA A 97 -32.83 -2.23 15.63
CA ALA A 97 -32.51 -0.95 16.26
C ALA A 97 -31.10 -0.48 15.90
N ALA A 98 -30.13 -1.39 15.87
CA ALA A 98 -28.75 -1.10 15.46
C ALA A 98 -28.69 -0.62 14.00
N GLU A 99 -29.39 -1.29 13.09
CA GLU A 99 -29.44 -0.88 11.69
C GLU A 99 -30.11 0.48 11.51
N HIS A 100 -31.23 0.70 12.22
CA HIS A 100 -31.93 1.99 12.21
C HIS A 100 -31.02 3.14 12.72
N TYR A 101 -30.27 2.89 13.79
CA TYR A 101 -29.28 3.85 14.29
C TYR A 101 -28.21 4.17 13.26
N LEU A 102 -27.65 3.15 12.57
CA LEU A 102 -26.67 3.34 11.53
C LEU A 102 -27.21 4.18 10.37
N VAL A 103 -28.46 3.96 9.96
CA VAL A 103 -29.13 4.77 8.93
C VAL A 103 -29.26 6.23 9.37
N GLN A 104 -29.66 6.49 10.62
CA GLN A 104 -29.74 7.85 11.15
C GLN A 104 -28.38 8.56 11.18
N VAL A 105 -27.32 7.86 11.62
CA VAL A 105 -25.95 8.41 11.62
C VAL A 105 -25.48 8.71 10.19
N ALA A 106 -25.76 7.80 9.24
CA ALA A 106 -25.44 8.01 7.83
C ALA A 106 -26.13 9.26 7.27
N SER A 107 -27.44 9.39 7.53
CA SER A 107 -28.22 10.54 7.07
C SER A 107 -27.71 11.86 7.64
N ARG A 108 -27.38 11.92 8.94
CA ARG A 108 -26.81 13.12 9.57
C ARG A 108 -25.48 13.51 8.97
N ARG A 109 -24.60 12.55 8.67
CA ARG A 109 -23.29 12.78 8.06
C ARG A 109 -23.41 13.33 6.63
N VAL A 110 -24.35 12.81 5.85
CA VAL A 110 -24.64 13.31 4.49
C VAL A 110 -25.21 14.72 4.54
N THR A 111 -26.15 15.00 5.46
CA THR A 111 -26.75 16.32 5.61
C THR A 111 -25.74 17.39 6.07
N ASN A 112 -24.70 16.98 6.81
CA ASN A 112 -23.62 17.88 7.24
C ASN A 112 -22.58 18.17 6.15
N GLY A 113 -22.87 17.85 4.88
CA GLY A 113 -22.06 18.28 3.73
C GLY A 113 -20.72 17.57 3.59
N ILE A 114 -20.53 16.37 4.16
CA ILE A 114 -19.34 15.57 3.92
C ILE A 114 -19.43 15.04 2.48
N SER A 115 -18.83 15.76 1.55
CA SER A 115 -18.61 15.28 0.19
C SER A 115 -17.58 14.16 0.22
N LEU A 116 -17.96 12.96 -0.23
CA LEU A 116 -17.05 11.82 -0.39
C LEU A 116 -16.17 12.08 -1.62
N CYS A 117 -15.00 12.64 -1.42
CA CYS A 117 -14.03 12.83 -2.48
C CYS A 117 -13.12 11.60 -2.60
N LYS A 118 -12.93 11.11 -3.83
CA LYS A 118 -11.86 10.17 -4.13
C LYS A 118 -10.52 10.92 -3.99
N SER A 119 -9.66 10.46 -3.10
CA SER A 119 -8.28 10.95 -2.97
C SER A 119 -7.32 9.81 -3.27
N PHE A 120 -6.50 9.97 -4.32
CA PHE A 120 -5.49 8.98 -4.68
C PHE A 120 -4.45 8.80 -3.57
N ASP A 121 -4.06 9.87 -2.89
CA ASP A 121 -3.09 9.78 -1.78
C ASP A 121 -3.66 9.01 -0.58
N ALA A 122 -4.90 9.27 -0.19
CA ALA A 122 -5.56 8.51 0.88
C ALA A 122 -5.74 7.03 0.50
N TYR A 123 -6.13 6.76 -0.74
CA TYR A 123 -6.25 5.41 -1.28
C TYR A 123 -4.90 4.68 -1.30
N ARG A 124 -3.84 5.30 -1.83
CA ARG A 124 -2.50 4.74 -1.85
C ARG A 124 -1.99 4.45 -0.43
N ALA A 125 -2.19 5.36 0.50
CA ALA A 125 -1.86 5.17 1.91
C ALA A 125 -2.60 3.97 2.50
N TRP A 126 -3.90 3.85 2.22
CA TRP A 126 -4.71 2.73 2.64
C TRP A 126 -4.20 1.40 2.08
N VAL A 127 -3.94 1.31 0.76
CA VAL A 127 -3.38 0.10 0.14
C VAL A 127 -2.05 -0.29 0.78
N THR A 128 -1.15 0.67 0.99
CA THR A 128 0.17 0.43 1.60
C THR A 128 0.05 -0.12 3.02
N ILE A 129 -0.86 0.44 3.82
CA ILE A 129 -1.15 -0.03 5.18
C ILE A 129 -1.75 -1.43 5.17
N GLN A 130 -2.72 -1.71 4.29
CA GLN A 130 -3.35 -3.03 4.18
C GLN A 130 -2.37 -4.09 3.66
N ALA A 131 -1.40 -3.70 2.83
CA ALA A 131 -0.30 -4.54 2.37
C ALA A 131 0.75 -4.83 3.47
N GLY A 132 0.56 -4.30 4.68
CA GLY A 132 1.45 -4.55 5.82
C GLY A 132 2.67 -3.62 5.90
N HIS A 133 2.80 -2.63 4.99
CA HIS A 133 3.92 -1.68 4.95
C HIS A 133 3.57 -0.38 5.69
N TYR A 134 3.60 -0.44 7.01
CA TYR A 134 3.30 0.71 7.88
C TYR A 134 4.18 0.73 9.12
N ASP A 135 4.27 1.89 9.72
CA ASP A 135 4.79 2.09 11.07
C ASP A 135 3.64 2.38 12.02
N ALA A 136 3.70 1.80 13.23
CA ALA A 136 2.74 2.09 14.27
C ALA A 136 3.25 3.29 15.08
N ILE A 137 2.51 4.39 15.05
CA ILE A 137 2.85 5.63 15.76
C ILE A 137 1.90 5.79 16.93
N LYS A 138 2.45 6.05 18.11
CA LYS A 138 1.67 6.41 19.28
C LYS A 138 1.48 7.94 19.31
N LEU A 139 0.23 8.37 19.27
CA LEU A 139 -0.13 9.78 19.35
C LEU A 139 -0.07 10.28 20.82
N PRO A 140 -0.01 11.62 21.04
CA PRO A 140 0.02 12.20 22.38
C PRO A 140 -1.19 11.85 23.26
N ASP A 141 -2.35 11.55 22.65
CA ASP A 141 -3.56 11.08 23.32
C ASP A 141 -3.52 9.60 23.72
N GLY A 142 -2.40 8.91 23.41
CA GLY A 142 -2.20 7.49 23.68
C GLY A 142 -2.74 6.54 22.62
N THR A 143 -3.44 7.02 21.60
CA THR A 143 -3.94 6.19 20.50
C THR A 143 -2.80 5.71 19.60
N LEU A 144 -2.97 4.50 19.02
CA LEU A 144 -2.07 3.95 18.01
C LEU A 144 -2.62 4.20 16.62
N GLN A 145 -1.84 4.86 15.78
CA GLN A 145 -2.15 5.10 14.38
C GLN A 145 -1.16 4.39 13.47
N LYS A 146 -1.67 3.75 12.42
CA LYS A 146 -0.84 3.19 11.34
C LYS A 146 -0.51 4.28 10.33
N HIS A 147 0.78 4.46 10.08
CA HIS A 147 1.29 5.41 9.09
C HIS A 147 1.97 4.63 7.95
N PRO A 148 1.63 4.88 6.67
CA PRO A 148 2.23 4.14 5.57
C PRO A 148 3.73 4.46 5.48
N ARG A 149 4.56 3.43 5.30
CA ARG A 149 5.99 3.61 5.05
C ARG A 149 6.21 4.29 3.71
N SER A 150 7.28 5.08 3.65
CA SER A 150 7.69 5.73 2.41
C SER A 150 8.11 4.69 1.37
N ILE A 151 7.53 4.79 0.18
CA ILE A 151 7.85 3.98 -1.00
C ILE A 151 8.85 4.66 -1.93
N SER A 152 9.56 5.69 -1.47
CA SER A 152 10.58 6.37 -2.26
C SER A 152 11.76 5.46 -2.58
N PHE A 153 12.48 5.76 -3.66
CA PHE A 153 13.69 5.02 -4.06
C PHE A 153 14.79 5.02 -2.99
N ALA A 154 14.84 6.07 -2.17
CA ALA A 154 15.83 6.19 -1.10
C ALA A 154 15.53 5.29 0.11
N ASN A 155 14.24 5.01 0.36
CA ASN A 155 13.78 4.39 1.61
C ASN A 155 13.38 2.91 1.46
N MET A 156 13.29 2.39 0.24
CA MET A 156 12.87 1.02 -0.01
C MET A 156 13.69 0.42 -1.16
N ASP A 157 14.31 -0.72 -0.93
CA ASP A 157 15.08 -1.44 -1.94
C ASP A 157 14.19 -2.22 -2.91
N GLU A 158 14.79 -2.89 -3.90
CA GLU A 158 14.07 -3.65 -4.92
C GLU A 158 13.33 -4.86 -4.34
N ILE A 159 13.91 -5.55 -3.35
CA ILE A 159 13.33 -6.77 -2.75
C ILE A 159 12.11 -6.40 -1.92
N GLU A 160 12.24 -5.39 -1.06
CA GLU A 160 11.13 -4.87 -0.26
C GLU A 160 9.99 -4.35 -1.16
N PHE A 161 10.36 -3.69 -2.26
CA PHE A 161 9.37 -3.17 -3.20
C PHE A 161 8.63 -4.29 -3.95
N GLN A 162 9.29 -5.40 -4.29
CA GLN A 162 8.63 -6.58 -4.86
C GLN A 162 7.65 -7.22 -3.87
N GLN A 163 8.00 -7.26 -2.59
CA GLN A 163 7.10 -7.75 -1.55
C GLN A 163 5.87 -6.84 -1.40
N LEU A 164 6.10 -5.52 -1.38
CA LEU A 164 5.01 -4.54 -1.37
C LEU A 164 4.10 -4.69 -2.59
N TYR A 165 4.67 -4.85 -3.80
CA TYR A 165 3.90 -5.03 -5.02
C TYR A 165 2.95 -6.22 -4.93
N LYS A 166 3.45 -7.39 -4.52
CA LYS A 166 2.65 -8.60 -4.37
C LYS A 166 1.55 -8.43 -3.32
N ALA A 167 1.90 -7.90 -2.16
CA ALA A 167 0.93 -7.65 -1.09
C ALA A 167 -0.14 -6.61 -1.49
N ALA A 168 0.25 -5.56 -2.24
CA ALA A 168 -0.69 -4.58 -2.76
C ALA A 168 -1.62 -5.19 -3.81
N LEU A 169 -1.11 -6.03 -4.73
CA LEU A 169 -1.93 -6.76 -5.70
C LEU A 169 -2.98 -7.65 -4.99
N ASP A 170 -2.59 -8.37 -3.94
CA ASP A 170 -3.51 -9.19 -3.15
C ASP A 170 -4.59 -8.35 -2.45
N VAL A 171 -4.22 -7.17 -1.92
CA VAL A 171 -5.17 -6.22 -1.33
C VAL A 171 -6.15 -5.70 -2.38
N LEU A 172 -5.63 -5.23 -3.51
CA LEU A 172 -6.45 -4.70 -4.61
C LEU A 172 -7.37 -5.77 -5.18
N TRP A 173 -6.87 -6.98 -5.35
CA TRP A 173 -7.66 -8.12 -5.79
C TRP A 173 -8.82 -8.39 -4.83
N ARG A 174 -8.52 -8.56 -3.55
CA ARG A 174 -9.52 -8.89 -2.52
C ARG A 174 -10.64 -7.86 -2.41
N TRP A 175 -10.33 -6.59 -2.52
CA TRP A 175 -11.27 -5.52 -2.19
C TRP A 175 -11.90 -4.86 -3.41
N ILE A 176 -11.24 -4.87 -4.57
CA ILE A 176 -11.62 -4.05 -5.72
C ILE A 176 -11.68 -4.87 -7.01
N LEU A 177 -10.54 -5.41 -7.46
CA LEU A 177 -10.37 -5.91 -8.82
C LEU A 177 -11.08 -7.24 -9.10
N SER A 178 -11.28 -8.09 -8.10
CA SER A 178 -12.00 -9.37 -8.26
C SER A 178 -13.45 -9.22 -8.73
N LYS A 179 -14.01 -8.02 -8.67
CA LYS A 179 -15.36 -7.72 -9.18
C LYS A 179 -15.38 -7.43 -10.68
N ALA A 180 -14.24 -7.09 -11.27
CA ALA A 180 -14.14 -6.63 -12.64
C ALA A 180 -13.25 -7.52 -13.53
N PHE A 181 -12.33 -8.29 -12.93
CA PHE A 181 -11.37 -9.14 -13.64
C PHE A 181 -11.52 -10.60 -13.21
N ARG A 182 -11.18 -11.54 -14.11
CA ARG A 182 -11.29 -12.99 -13.86
C ARG A 182 -10.22 -13.50 -12.90
N ASP A 183 -9.00 -12.97 -13.05
CA ASP A 183 -7.85 -13.34 -12.24
C ASP A 183 -6.87 -12.17 -12.10
N GLN A 184 -5.89 -12.32 -11.20
CA GLN A 184 -4.87 -11.30 -10.96
C GLN A 184 -4.00 -11.03 -12.20
N GLY A 185 -3.74 -12.03 -13.02
CA GLY A 185 -2.95 -11.91 -14.24
C GLY A 185 -3.64 -11.02 -15.27
N GLU A 186 -4.96 -11.14 -15.44
CA GLU A 186 -5.74 -10.25 -16.30
C GLU A 186 -5.68 -8.80 -15.80
N ALA A 187 -5.83 -8.57 -14.51
CA ALA A 187 -5.71 -7.25 -13.90
C ALA A 187 -4.30 -6.66 -14.08
N GLU A 188 -3.24 -7.46 -13.90
CA GLU A 188 -1.86 -7.02 -14.14
C GLU A 188 -1.62 -6.68 -15.62
N ASN A 189 -2.17 -7.46 -16.55
CA ASN A 189 -2.07 -7.18 -17.98
C ASN A 189 -2.80 -5.88 -18.35
N ALA A 190 -3.98 -5.64 -17.79
CA ALA A 190 -4.70 -4.39 -17.97
C ALA A 190 -3.90 -3.19 -17.42
N ALA A 191 -3.30 -3.31 -16.24
CA ALA A 191 -2.41 -2.29 -15.69
C ALA A 191 -1.18 -2.04 -16.58
N ALA A 192 -0.59 -3.09 -17.15
CA ALA A 192 0.55 -2.96 -18.07
C ALA A 192 0.16 -2.26 -19.39
N GLN A 193 -1.04 -2.52 -19.90
CA GLN A 193 -1.56 -1.82 -21.09
C GLN A 193 -1.74 -0.32 -20.84
N LEU A 194 -2.24 0.08 -19.66
CA LEU A 194 -2.37 1.49 -19.30
C LEU A 194 -1.02 2.23 -19.35
N MET A 195 0.07 1.56 -19.01
CA MET A 195 1.42 2.15 -19.13
C MET A 195 1.82 2.43 -20.57
N SER A 196 1.38 1.62 -21.54
CA SER A 196 1.73 1.80 -22.96
C SER A 196 0.99 2.98 -23.63
N PHE A 197 -0.13 3.40 -23.05
CA PHE A 197 -0.90 4.57 -23.54
C PHE A 197 -0.48 5.90 -22.89
N ALA A 198 0.28 5.85 -21.78
CA ALA A 198 0.71 7.03 -21.03
C ALA A 198 2.16 7.48 -21.32
N GLY A 199 2.83 6.84 -22.32
CA GLY A 199 4.20 7.10 -22.74
C GLY A 199 4.35 8.01 -23.95
#